data_819b48306b8948cfd6d63ec47e4bdc8e
#
_entry.id   819b48306b8948cfd6d63ec47e4bdc8e
#
_cell.length_a   1.000
_cell.length_b   1.000
_cell.length_c   1.000
_cell.angle_alpha   90.00
_cell.angle_beta   90.00
_cell.angle_gamma   90.00
#
_symmetry.space_group_name_H-M   'P 1'
#
loop_
_entity.id
_entity.type
_entity.pdbx_description
1 polymer ?
#
loop_
_entity_poly.entity_id
_entity_poly.type
_entity_poly.pdbx_seq_one_letter_code
_entity_poly.pdbx_strand_id
1 'polypeptide(L)'
;IFNHLLYNRMVAIGIDLGTTYSCVGWWKDNRCEIIANDQGNRTTPSYVAFTSSERIIGDGAKNQASMNPENTVFDAKRLIGRDYNDTVVQNDIKQFPFNVIEENNKPKIQVNFKNELKEYHPEEISSMILTKMKEIAQAYIGEEVTDAVVTVPAYFNDSQRQATKDAGTISGLNILRIINEPTAAAIAYGLDNQQS
;
A
#
# COMPACT_ATOMS: atom_id res chain seq x y z
N ILE A 1 9.78 -41.32 16.61
CA ILE A 1 8.84 -40.72 15.62
C ILE A 1 8.39 -39.40 16.22
N PHE A 2 9.13 -38.33 16.00
CA PHE A 2 8.77 -36.98 16.44
C PHE A 2 7.83 -36.37 15.40
N ASN A 3 6.54 -36.26 15.75
CA ASN A 3 5.58 -35.39 15.06
C ASN A 3 6.02 -33.96 15.27
N HIS A 4 6.75 -33.38 14.32
CA HIS A 4 6.84 -31.95 14.14
C HIS A 4 5.47 -31.48 13.63
N LEU A 5 4.54 -31.20 14.54
CA LEU A 5 3.47 -30.26 14.31
C LEU A 5 4.16 -28.90 14.14
N LEU A 6 4.50 -28.58 12.89
CA LEU A 6 4.79 -27.21 12.47
C LEU A 6 3.51 -26.42 12.71
N TYR A 7 3.39 -25.81 13.88
CA TYR A 7 2.53 -24.65 14.05
C TYR A 7 3.07 -23.62 13.05
N ASN A 8 2.42 -23.50 11.91
CA ASN A 8 2.58 -22.36 11.02
C ASN A 8 2.20 -21.12 11.87
N ARG A 9 3.20 -20.49 12.45
CA ARG A 9 3.03 -19.25 13.18
C ARG A 9 2.69 -18.20 12.12
N MET A 10 1.40 -17.87 12.01
CA MET A 10 0.95 -16.81 11.11
C MET A 10 1.61 -15.51 11.53
N VAL A 11 2.45 -14.99 10.65
CA VAL A 11 3.14 -13.71 10.89
C VAL A 11 2.24 -12.59 10.40
N ALA A 12 1.84 -11.74 11.33
CA ALA A 12 1.04 -10.56 11.06
C ALA A 12 1.91 -9.30 11.11
N ILE A 13 1.68 -8.38 10.18
CA ILE A 13 2.35 -7.09 10.08
C ILE A 13 1.36 -5.94 10.15
N GLY A 14 1.83 -4.77 10.52
CA GLY A 14 1.09 -3.51 10.40
C GLY A 14 1.58 -2.72 9.19
N ILE A 15 0.67 -2.24 8.36
CA ILE A 15 1.00 -1.41 7.20
C ILE A 15 0.26 -0.08 7.33
N ASP A 16 1.02 1.01 7.31
CA ASP A 16 0.49 2.33 7.03
C ASP A 16 0.59 2.56 5.52
N LEU A 17 -0.53 2.43 4.82
CA LEU A 17 -0.64 2.69 3.39
C LEU A 17 -0.92 4.18 3.16
N GLY A 18 0.12 5.00 3.19
CA GLY A 18 0.02 6.45 3.05
C GLY A 18 -0.19 6.91 1.59
N THR A 19 -0.69 8.13 1.43
CA THR A 19 -0.87 8.76 0.11
C THR A 19 0.48 8.96 -0.59
N THR A 20 1.46 9.53 0.12
CA THR A 20 2.78 9.85 -0.42
C THR A 20 3.84 8.80 -0.07
N TYR A 21 3.80 8.31 1.16
CA TYR A 21 4.73 7.29 1.69
C TYR A 21 3.97 6.23 2.46
N SER A 22 4.45 5.00 2.38
CA SER A 22 3.96 3.87 3.17
C SER A 22 5.05 3.36 4.09
N CYS A 23 4.67 2.72 5.18
CA CYS A 23 5.60 2.02 6.04
C CYS A 23 5.03 0.69 6.53
N VAL A 24 5.91 -0.20 6.95
CA VAL A 24 5.56 -1.50 7.50
C VAL A 24 6.24 -1.71 8.84
N GLY A 25 5.51 -2.27 9.77
CA GLY A 25 6.01 -2.61 11.10
C GLY A 25 5.64 -4.03 11.49
N TRP A 26 6.43 -4.59 12.37
CA TRP A 26 6.22 -5.90 12.96
C TRP A 26 6.18 -5.81 14.48
N TRP A 27 5.21 -6.48 15.07
CA TRP A 27 5.08 -6.56 16.52
C TRP A 27 5.95 -7.70 17.06
N LYS A 28 6.99 -7.34 17.79
CA LYS A 28 7.92 -8.29 18.40
C LYS A 28 8.31 -7.81 19.80
N ASP A 29 8.44 -8.74 20.74
CA ASP A 29 8.92 -8.49 22.09
C ASP A 29 8.20 -7.31 22.78
N ASN A 30 6.87 -7.28 22.62
CA ASN A 30 5.96 -6.29 23.20
C ASN A 30 6.11 -4.86 22.66
N ARG A 31 6.72 -4.68 21.49
CA ARG A 31 6.86 -3.38 20.81
C ARG A 31 6.66 -3.51 19.31
N CYS A 32 6.25 -2.40 18.68
CA CYS A 32 6.20 -2.30 17.23
C CYS A 32 7.57 -1.84 16.70
N GLU A 33 8.14 -2.61 15.80
CA GLU A 33 9.39 -2.27 15.10
C GLU A 33 9.07 -1.92 13.66
N ILE A 34 9.44 -0.69 13.25
CA ILE A 34 9.31 -0.24 11.87
C ILE A 34 10.48 -0.80 11.07
N ILE A 35 10.15 -1.50 9.98
CA ILE A 35 11.11 -2.20 9.15
C ILE A 35 11.62 -1.26 8.05
N ALA A 36 12.94 -1.20 7.88
CA ALA A 36 13.56 -0.46 6.78
C ALA A 36 13.48 -1.25 5.47
N ASN A 37 13.31 -0.54 4.35
CA ASN A 37 13.35 -1.12 3.01
C ASN A 37 14.80 -1.43 2.57
N ASP A 38 14.95 -1.94 1.35
CA ASP A 38 16.25 -2.29 0.74
C ASP A 38 17.19 -1.09 0.52
N GLN A 39 16.67 0.14 0.57
CA GLN A 39 17.46 1.39 0.55
C GLN A 39 17.80 1.90 1.96
N GLY A 40 17.44 1.18 3.01
CA GLY A 40 17.64 1.58 4.40
C GLY A 40 16.62 2.61 4.92
N ASN A 41 15.57 2.92 4.16
CA ASN A 41 14.55 3.88 4.54
C ASN A 41 13.40 3.20 5.29
N ARG A 42 12.94 3.83 6.38
CA ARG A 42 11.79 3.34 7.16
C ARG A 42 10.43 3.66 6.52
N THR A 43 10.43 4.54 5.54
CA THR A 43 9.27 4.85 4.70
C THR A 43 9.60 4.55 3.25
N THR A 44 8.62 4.08 2.49
CA THR A 44 8.74 3.77 1.07
C THR A 44 7.77 4.64 0.29
N PRO A 45 8.20 5.35 -0.76
CA PRO A 45 7.29 6.13 -1.59
C PRO A 45 6.13 5.28 -2.13
N SER A 46 4.91 5.79 -2.03
CA SER A 46 3.71 5.16 -2.59
C SER A 46 3.64 5.41 -4.11
N TYR A 47 4.69 5.01 -4.82
CA TYR A 47 4.92 5.23 -6.24
C TYR A 47 5.07 3.90 -6.97
N VAL A 48 4.45 3.81 -8.15
CA VAL A 48 4.58 2.65 -9.06
C VAL A 48 4.90 3.17 -10.45
N ALA A 49 6.03 2.79 -11.00
CA ALA A 49 6.44 3.14 -12.37
C ALA A 49 6.37 1.92 -13.28
N PHE A 50 5.87 2.13 -14.48
CA PHE A 50 5.75 1.14 -15.54
C PHE A 50 6.72 1.51 -16.68
N THR A 51 7.52 0.55 -17.09
CA THR A 51 8.50 0.72 -18.17
C THR A 51 8.28 -0.30 -19.29
N SER A 52 9.09 -0.22 -20.33
CA SER A 52 9.07 -1.22 -21.41
C SER A 52 9.55 -2.61 -20.95
N SER A 53 10.24 -2.72 -19.81
CA SER A 53 10.82 -3.96 -19.32
C SER A 53 10.20 -4.44 -18.01
N GLU A 54 9.95 -3.54 -17.07
CA GLU A 54 9.60 -3.90 -15.69
C GLU A 54 8.65 -2.91 -15.02
N ARG A 55 8.10 -3.32 -13.88
CA ARG A 55 7.37 -2.48 -12.94
C ARG A 55 8.25 -2.22 -11.73
N ILE A 56 8.40 -0.95 -11.38
CA ILE A 56 9.24 -0.49 -10.28
C ILE A 56 8.33 0.10 -9.20
N ILE A 57 8.61 -0.19 -7.93
CA ILE A 57 7.79 0.29 -6.79
C ILE A 57 8.70 0.95 -5.77
N GLY A 58 8.22 2.05 -5.18
CA GLY A 58 8.90 2.75 -4.10
C GLY A 58 9.97 3.74 -4.57
N ASP A 59 11.14 3.73 -3.94
CA ASP A 59 12.21 4.70 -4.17
C ASP A 59 12.65 4.75 -5.64
N GLY A 60 12.84 3.60 -6.26
CA GLY A 60 13.19 3.52 -7.69
C GLY A 60 12.14 4.14 -8.61
N ALA A 61 10.85 3.93 -8.32
CA ALA A 61 9.75 4.53 -9.07
C ALA A 61 9.76 6.05 -8.93
N LYS A 62 9.89 6.56 -7.72
CA LYS A 62 9.95 8.00 -7.46
C LYS A 62 11.14 8.67 -8.11
N ASN A 63 12.32 8.04 -8.04
CA ASN A 63 13.57 8.61 -8.57
C ASN A 63 13.54 8.80 -10.10
N GLN A 64 12.80 7.99 -10.84
CA GLN A 64 12.68 8.10 -12.31
C GLN A 64 11.40 8.85 -12.75
N ALA A 65 10.54 9.32 -11.83
CA ALA A 65 9.24 9.91 -12.15
C ALA A 65 9.32 11.10 -13.13
N SER A 66 10.34 11.95 -13.00
CA SER A 66 10.53 13.08 -13.91
C SER A 66 10.86 12.70 -15.34
N MET A 67 11.44 11.50 -15.56
CA MET A 67 11.81 10.98 -16.88
C MET A 67 10.69 10.14 -17.50
N ASN A 68 9.74 9.68 -16.71
CA ASN A 68 8.62 8.83 -17.14
C ASN A 68 7.31 9.21 -16.44
N PRO A 69 6.91 10.49 -16.53
CA PRO A 69 5.78 11.01 -15.72
C PRO A 69 4.45 10.35 -16.10
N GLU A 70 4.21 10.08 -17.38
CA GLU A 70 2.94 9.52 -17.86
C GLU A 70 2.71 8.06 -17.43
N ASN A 71 3.77 7.35 -17.04
CA ASN A 71 3.70 5.95 -16.64
C ASN A 71 4.20 5.75 -15.19
N THR A 72 4.27 6.82 -14.41
CA THR A 72 4.60 6.77 -12.98
C THR A 72 3.41 7.22 -12.16
N VAL A 73 2.78 6.27 -11.48
CA VAL A 73 1.56 6.47 -10.71
C VAL A 73 1.89 6.75 -9.26
N PHE A 74 1.30 7.78 -8.71
CA PHE A 74 1.35 8.17 -7.30
C PHE A 74 -0.01 8.70 -6.85
N ASP A 75 -0.21 8.93 -5.57
CA ASP A 75 -1.47 9.43 -5.00
C ASP A 75 -2.72 8.57 -5.33
N ALA A 76 -2.54 7.28 -5.66
CA ALA A 76 -3.66 6.38 -5.95
C ALA A 76 -4.69 6.31 -4.80
N LYS A 77 -4.25 6.56 -3.57
CA LYS A 77 -5.11 6.65 -2.38
C LYS A 77 -6.16 7.76 -2.48
N ARG A 78 -5.95 8.79 -3.28
CA ARG A 78 -6.94 9.85 -3.54
C ARG A 78 -8.08 9.40 -4.44
N LEU A 79 -7.85 8.35 -5.24
CA LEU A 79 -8.82 7.79 -6.18
C LEU A 79 -9.53 6.54 -5.62
N ILE A 80 -8.92 5.83 -4.67
CA ILE A 80 -9.40 4.53 -4.20
C ILE A 80 -10.80 4.62 -3.61
N GLY A 81 -11.69 3.73 -4.05
CA GLY A 81 -13.06 3.62 -3.55
C GLY A 81 -13.99 4.78 -3.91
N ARG A 82 -13.53 5.74 -4.74
CA ARG A 82 -14.32 6.90 -5.18
C ARG A 82 -14.99 6.68 -6.53
N ASP A 83 -15.99 7.50 -6.80
CA ASP A 83 -16.60 7.58 -8.11
C ASP A 83 -15.81 8.57 -9.00
N TYR A 84 -15.78 8.26 -10.32
CA TYR A 84 -15.07 9.13 -11.28
C TYR A 84 -15.60 10.57 -11.29
N ASN A 85 -16.93 10.71 -11.20
CA ASN A 85 -17.60 12.03 -11.19
C ASN A 85 -17.53 12.78 -9.85
N ASP A 86 -16.87 12.23 -8.82
CA ASP A 86 -16.61 12.92 -7.56
C ASP A 86 -15.78 14.20 -7.84
N THR A 87 -16.23 15.33 -7.30
CA THR A 87 -15.57 16.63 -7.48
C THR A 87 -14.10 16.62 -7.05
N VAL A 88 -13.78 15.88 -5.98
CA VAL A 88 -12.40 15.71 -5.50
C VAL A 88 -11.58 14.97 -6.55
N VAL A 89 -12.09 13.86 -7.08
CA VAL A 89 -11.44 13.07 -8.14
C VAL A 89 -11.20 13.92 -9.39
N GLN A 90 -12.22 14.68 -9.83
CA GLN A 90 -12.10 15.55 -11.02
C GLN A 90 -11.09 16.68 -10.84
N ASN A 91 -10.87 17.16 -9.62
CA ASN A 91 -9.85 18.14 -9.33
C ASN A 91 -8.45 17.52 -9.27
N ASP A 92 -8.32 16.35 -8.68
CA ASP A 92 -7.05 15.65 -8.58
C ASP A 92 -6.52 15.18 -9.95
N ILE A 93 -7.40 14.67 -10.82
CA ILE A 93 -7.06 14.22 -12.20
C ILE A 93 -6.36 15.33 -13.00
N LYS A 94 -6.75 16.59 -12.83
CA LYS A 94 -6.14 17.72 -13.53
C LYS A 94 -4.67 17.96 -13.17
N GLN A 95 -4.22 17.41 -12.06
CA GLN A 95 -2.86 17.59 -11.53
C GLN A 95 -1.96 16.38 -11.80
N PHE A 96 -2.54 15.23 -12.18
CA PHE A 96 -1.78 14.04 -12.47
C PHE A 96 -1.11 14.12 -13.85
N PRO A 97 0.16 13.71 -13.97
CA PRO A 97 0.84 13.61 -15.25
C PRO A 97 0.44 12.35 -16.02
N PHE A 98 -0.09 11.33 -15.35
CA PHE A 98 -0.59 10.10 -15.94
C PHE A 98 -2.09 10.22 -16.28
N ASN A 99 -2.55 9.38 -17.19
CA ASN A 99 -3.94 9.41 -17.65
C ASN A 99 -4.85 8.65 -16.68
N VAL A 100 -6.01 9.26 -16.37
CA VAL A 100 -7.09 8.64 -15.61
C VAL A 100 -8.36 8.67 -16.46
N ILE A 101 -8.89 7.50 -16.76
CA ILE A 101 -10.09 7.30 -17.56
C ILE A 101 -11.27 6.85 -16.69
N GLU A 102 -12.45 6.92 -17.27
CA GLU A 102 -13.71 6.47 -16.64
C GLU A 102 -14.10 5.09 -17.17
N GLU A 103 -14.43 4.18 -16.25
CA GLU A 103 -15.12 2.93 -16.56
C GLU A 103 -16.23 2.67 -15.54
N ASN A 104 -17.49 2.66 -15.97
CA ASN A 104 -18.65 2.44 -15.11
C ASN A 104 -18.69 3.38 -13.88
N ASN A 105 -18.42 4.65 -14.10
CA ASN A 105 -18.27 5.69 -13.07
C ASN A 105 -17.15 5.42 -12.04
N LYS A 106 -16.16 4.59 -12.40
CA LYS A 106 -14.96 4.37 -11.56
C LYS A 106 -13.72 4.88 -12.28
N PRO A 107 -12.77 5.51 -11.54
CA PRO A 107 -11.51 5.91 -12.13
C PRO A 107 -10.64 4.69 -12.42
N LYS A 108 -10.03 4.69 -13.60
CA LYS A 108 -8.97 3.76 -13.99
C LYS A 108 -7.73 4.53 -14.42
N ILE A 109 -6.59 4.05 -14.05
CA ILE A 109 -5.28 4.61 -14.39
C ILE A 109 -4.76 3.90 -15.62
N GLN A 110 -4.46 4.66 -16.66
CA GLN A 110 -3.98 4.13 -17.94
C GLN A 110 -2.49 4.44 -18.11
N VAL A 111 -1.69 3.43 -18.38
CA VAL A 111 -0.22 3.52 -18.53
C VAL A 111 0.28 2.61 -19.66
N ASN A 112 1.46 2.91 -20.18
CA ASN A 112 2.19 2.01 -21.06
C ASN A 112 3.09 1.09 -20.23
N PHE A 113 2.86 -0.22 -20.34
CA PHE A 113 3.67 -1.24 -19.70
C PHE A 113 4.07 -2.32 -20.69
N LYS A 114 5.37 -2.56 -20.84
CA LYS A 114 5.91 -3.52 -21.81
C LYS A 114 5.43 -3.26 -23.23
N ASN A 115 5.36 -1.99 -23.62
CA ASN A 115 4.87 -1.50 -24.91
C ASN A 115 3.39 -1.81 -25.18
N GLU A 116 2.61 -2.10 -24.15
CA GLU A 116 1.17 -2.28 -24.23
C GLU A 116 0.46 -1.26 -23.33
N LEU A 117 -0.67 -0.76 -23.82
CA LEU A 117 -1.54 0.08 -23.01
C LEU A 117 -2.25 -0.80 -21.97
N LYS A 118 -2.04 -0.50 -20.70
CA LYS A 118 -2.66 -1.20 -19.56
C LYS A 118 -3.49 -0.24 -18.74
N GLU A 119 -4.53 -0.78 -18.13
CA GLU A 119 -5.46 -0.06 -17.28
C GLU A 119 -5.55 -0.75 -15.93
N TYR A 120 -5.46 0.04 -14.87
CA TYR A 120 -5.48 -0.43 -13.50
C TYR A 120 -6.48 0.35 -12.66
N HIS A 121 -7.27 -0.34 -11.86
CA HIS A 121 -8.02 0.32 -10.79
C HIS A 121 -7.09 0.84 -9.69
N PRO A 122 -7.48 1.89 -8.94
CA PRO A 122 -6.66 2.40 -7.84
C PRO A 122 -6.29 1.35 -6.79
N GLU A 123 -7.18 0.39 -6.51
CA GLU A 123 -6.91 -0.74 -5.62
C GLU A 123 -5.85 -1.70 -6.16
N GLU A 124 -5.72 -1.85 -7.47
CA GLU A 124 -4.66 -2.64 -8.08
C GLU A 124 -3.30 -1.95 -7.93
N ILE A 125 -3.23 -0.63 -8.11
CA ILE A 125 -2.01 0.15 -7.82
C ILE A 125 -1.65 0.06 -6.33
N SER A 126 -2.62 0.20 -5.45
CA SER A 126 -2.43 0.07 -4.00
C SER A 126 -1.96 -1.34 -3.62
N SER A 127 -2.45 -2.38 -4.29
CA SER A 127 -2.01 -3.76 -4.08
C SER A 127 -0.53 -3.97 -4.41
N MET A 128 0.00 -3.27 -5.41
CA MET A 128 1.42 -3.31 -5.77
C MET A 128 2.29 -2.74 -4.65
N ILE A 129 1.84 -1.66 -4.02
CA ILE A 129 2.51 -1.07 -2.86
C ILE A 129 2.44 -2.01 -1.66
N LEU A 130 1.27 -2.61 -1.39
CA LEU A 130 1.12 -3.60 -0.32
C LEU A 130 2.01 -4.82 -0.53
N THR A 131 2.16 -5.29 -1.77
CA THR A 131 3.09 -6.36 -2.13
C THR A 131 4.53 -5.98 -1.77
N LYS A 132 4.95 -4.74 -2.07
CA LYS A 132 6.29 -4.25 -1.69
C LYS A 132 6.47 -4.20 -0.17
N MET A 133 5.45 -3.78 0.58
CA MET A 133 5.48 -3.79 2.05
C MET A 133 5.62 -5.22 2.60
N LYS A 134 4.88 -6.17 2.02
CA LYS A 134 4.99 -7.60 2.35
C LYS A 134 6.39 -8.13 2.09
N GLU A 135 6.97 -7.85 0.92
CA GLU A 135 8.33 -8.27 0.55
C GLU A 135 9.39 -7.72 1.51
N ILE A 136 9.30 -6.44 1.88
CA ILE A 136 10.18 -5.80 2.86
C ILE A 136 10.08 -6.51 4.21
N ALA A 137 8.87 -6.80 4.67
CA ALA A 137 8.65 -7.50 5.93
C ALA A 137 9.21 -8.94 5.89
N GLN A 138 8.93 -9.69 4.83
CA GLN A 138 9.42 -11.06 4.66
C GLN A 138 10.95 -11.13 4.63
N ALA A 139 11.59 -10.18 3.94
CA ALA A 139 13.05 -10.11 3.89
C ALA A 139 13.68 -9.85 5.27
N TYR A 140 13.04 -9.04 6.10
CA TYR A 140 13.50 -8.73 7.45
C TYR A 140 13.21 -9.86 8.45
N ILE A 141 11.99 -10.41 8.42
CA ILE A 141 11.52 -11.41 9.38
C ILE A 141 12.13 -12.80 9.08
N GLY A 142 12.37 -13.09 7.79
CA GLY A 142 12.87 -14.39 7.33
C GLY A 142 11.78 -15.47 7.24
N GLU A 143 10.50 -15.08 7.36
CA GLU A 143 9.34 -15.96 7.30
C GLU A 143 8.30 -15.42 6.34
N GLU A 144 7.37 -16.28 5.88
CA GLU A 144 6.26 -15.86 5.05
C GLU A 144 5.27 -15.01 5.85
N VAL A 145 4.88 -13.88 5.29
CA VAL A 145 3.87 -12.98 5.85
C VAL A 145 2.54 -13.21 5.14
N THR A 146 1.52 -13.60 5.90
CA THR A 146 0.18 -13.90 5.38
C THR A 146 -0.86 -12.89 5.81
N ASP A 147 -0.69 -12.27 6.98
CA ASP A 147 -1.71 -11.44 7.62
C ASP A 147 -1.23 -10.01 7.81
N ALA A 148 -2.14 -9.06 7.65
CA ALA A 148 -1.84 -7.64 7.87
C ALA A 148 -3.00 -6.89 8.54
N VAL A 149 -2.64 -5.86 9.30
CA VAL A 149 -3.52 -4.77 9.69
C VAL A 149 -3.12 -3.55 8.87
N VAL A 150 -4.09 -2.89 8.22
CA VAL A 150 -3.82 -1.72 7.38
C VAL A 150 -4.50 -0.49 7.97
N THR A 151 -3.79 0.64 7.99
CA THR A 151 -4.35 1.90 8.45
C THR A 151 -4.97 2.70 7.32
N VAL A 152 -6.03 3.43 7.63
CA VAL A 152 -6.71 4.34 6.71
C VAL A 152 -7.04 5.65 7.43
N PRO A 153 -7.20 6.78 6.71
CA PRO A 153 -7.69 8.01 7.29
C PRO A 153 -9.06 7.82 7.97
N ALA A 154 -9.28 8.50 9.09
CA ALA A 154 -10.55 8.43 9.83
C ALA A 154 -11.76 8.85 8.97
N TYR A 155 -11.56 9.74 7.98
CA TYR A 155 -12.59 10.22 7.07
C TYR A 155 -12.93 9.27 5.92
N PHE A 156 -12.22 8.14 5.77
CA PHE A 156 -12.57 7.14 4.75
C PHE A 156 -13.96 6.58 5.01
N ASN A 157 -14.77 6.55 3.95
CA ASN A 157 -16.07 5.89 3.95
C ASN A 157 -15.94 4.37 3.74
N ASP A 158 -17.07 3.66 3.80
CA ASP A 158 -17.09 2.20 3.66
C ASP A 158 -16.57 1.71 2.30
N SER A 159 -16.87 2.43 1.22
CA SER A 159 -16.39 2.11 -0.12
C SER A 159 -14.85 2.18 -0.20
N GLN A 160 -14.24 3.22 0.38
CA GLN A 160 -12.79 3.40 0.41
C GLN A 160 -12.12 2.33 1.31
N ARG A 161 -12.74 1.98 2.43
CA ARG A 161 -12.27 0.91 3.34
C ARG A 161 -12.34 -0.45 2.65
N GLN A 162 -13.44 -0.74 1.95
CA GLN A 162 -13.59 -1.99 1.21
C GLN A 162 -12.56 -2.09 0.09
N ALA A 163 -12.38 -1.03 -0.70
CA ALA A 163 -11.38 -1.01 -1.78
C ALA A 163 -9.94 -1.17 -1.24
N THR A 164 -9.63 -0.64 -0.05
CA THR A 164 -8.35 -0.88 0.62
C THR A 164 -8.19 -2.35 1.04
N LYS A 165 -9.27 -2.98 1.52
CA LYS A 165 -9.27 -4.40 1.85
C LYS A 165 -9.11 -5.27 0.60
N ASP A 166 -9.75 -4.89 -0.50
CA ASP A 166 -9.62 -5.57 -1.81
C ASP A 166 -8.18 -5.49 -2.33
N ALA A 167 -7.53 -4.33 -2.18
CA ALA A 167 -6.10 -4.17 -2.49
C ALA A 167 -5.23 -5.16 -1.70
N GLY A 168 -5.52 -5.37 -0.42
CA GLY A 168 -4.86 -6.38 0.41
C GLY A 168 -5.05 -7.78 -0.13
N THR A 169 -6.28 -8.15 -0.48
CA THR A 169 -6.60 -9.46 -1.07
C THR A 169 -5.85 -9.68 -2.39
N ILE A 170 -5.81 -8.68 -3.27
CA ILE A 170 -5.08 -8.73 -4.55
C ILE A 170 -3.57 -8.95 -4.31
N SER A 171 -3.01 -8.35 -3.25
CA SER A 171 -1.60 -8.53 -2.87
C SER A 171 -1.29 -9.89 -2.22
N GLY A 172 -2.30 -10.73 -1.99
CA GLY A 172 -2.16 -12.00 -1.31
C GLY A 172 -2.01 -11.88 0.21
N LEU A 173 -2.47 -10.76 0.79
CA LEU A 173 -2.55 -10.56 2.24
C LEU A 173 -3.98 -10.81 2.74
N ASN A 174 -4.09 -11.51 3.85
CA ASN A 174 -5.32 -11.58 4.62
C ASN A 174 -5.39 -10.34 5.52
N ILE A 175 -6.31 -9.43 5.23
CA ILE A 175 -6.47 -8.19 6.00
C ILE A 175 -7.34 -8.48 7.23
N LEU A 176 -6.68 -8.59 8.36
CA LEU A 176 -7.32 -8.86 9.65
C LEU A 176 -8.19 -7.69 10.11
N ARG A 177 -7.70 -6.47 9.92
CA ARG A 177 -8.40 -5.23 10.29
C ARG A 177 -7.99 -4.06 9.41
N ILE A 178 -8.95 -3.16 9.19
CA ILE A 178 -8.72 -1.79 8.74
C ILE A 178 -8.92 -0.88 9.95
N ILE A 179 -7.92 -0.11 10.34
CA ILE A 179 -7.96 0.78 11.49
C ILE A 179 -7.66 2.23 11.08
N ASN A 180 -8.15 3.19 11.84
CA ASN A 180 -7.90 4.60 11.56
C ASN A 180 -6.47 5.01 11.96
N GLU A 181 -5.78 5.78 11.10
CA GLU A 181 -4.42 6.29 11.34
C GLU A 181 -4.26 7.00 12.71
N PRO A 182 -5.14 7.95 13.12
CA PRO A 182 -5.04 8.57 14.44
C PRO A 182 -5.18 7.58 15.59
N THR A 183 -6.03 6.56 15.45
CA THR A 183 -6.21 5.51 16.45
C THR A 183 -4.94 4.68 16.60
N ALA A 184 -4.27 4.34 15.52
CA ALA A 184 -3.00 3.63 15.54
C ALA A 184 -1.90 4.43 16.25
N ALA A 185 -1.80 5.73 15.99
CA ALA A 185 -0.87 6.63 16.67
C ALA A 185 -1.19 6.73 18.18
N ALA A 186 -2.47 6.84 18.55
CA ALA A 186 -2.90 6.91 19.95
C ALA A 186 -2.62 5.60 20.70
N ILE A 187 -2.81 4.44 20.07
CA ILE A 187 -2.48 3.14 20.65
C ILE A 187 -0.97 3.03 20.89
N ALA A 188 -0.15 3.40 19.91
CA ALA A 188 1.31 3.40 20.04
C ALA A 188 1.77 4.31 21.20
N TYR A 189 1.23 5.53 21.27
CA TYR A 189 1.53 6.48 22.35
C TYR A 189 1.02 6.02 23.72
N GLY A 190 -0.17 5.42 23.76
CA GLY A 190 -0.76 4.91 25.02
C GLY A 190 -0.03 3.70 25.58
N LEU A 191 0.58 2.88 24.75
CA LEU A 191 1.39 1.73 25.17
C LEU A 191 2.72 2.18 25.78
N ASP A 192 3.33 3.24 25.28
CA ASP A 192 4.56 3.80 25.87
C ASP A 192 4.33 4.44 27.25
N ASN A 193 3.14 5.03 27.48
CA ASN A 193 2.79 5.69 28.75
C ASN A 193 2.29 4.75 29.85
N GLN A 194 2.01 3.49 29.55
CA GLN A 194 1.64 2.50 30.60
C GLN A 194 2.86 1.84 31.26
N GLN A 195 4.07 2.17 30.83
CA GLN A 195 5.33 1.66 31.39
C GLN A 195 6.08 2.68 32.26
N SER A 196 5.45 3.77 32.65
CA SER A 196 6.05 4.79 33.57
C SER A 196 5.33 4.82 34.92
#